data_98bc15f2aeb2fef98ceaae1e35219150
#
_entry.id   98bc15f2aeb2fef98ceaae1e35219150
#
_cell.length_a   1.000
_cell.length_b   1.000
_cell.length_c   1.000
_cell.angle_alpha   90.00
_cell.angle_beta   90.00
_cell.angle_gamma   90.00
#
_symmetry.space_group_name_H-M   'P 1'
#
loop_
_entity.id
_entity.type
_entity.pdbx_description
1 polymer ?
#
loop_
_entity_poly.entity_id
_entity_poly.type
_entity_poly.pdbx_seq_one_letter_code
_entity_poly.pdbx_strand_id
1 'polypeptide(L)'
;TWRGQRVINLNKHQGEGMRFRNKMAYDLIKGIPQMMGLRTQFVHLYVKDNTDGSSDVFQDYGLYTQVEQLNKTALKTHGLDSKGQLYKVNFFEFYREEDVIKTTDDPGYNQEAFEERLEIKGDSDHTKLIHMLDAVNDYSIPINQVLEQYFDEENIVYWMAFQILTGNVDTQSRNMYLYSPQNSDTWYFIDWDNDGFFMRSEYGLRGWSDQGSWECGISNYWGNVLFQRCLKSDSFRKELDKAIIEMKDYLSEERLSTMISQYENVVRPYLYSMPDQMHAPLTQAQYDTVAAGIPEEVEKNYELYLESLEKPQPFYIGTPAIQDNALNLNWDVSYDFDAEDITYTVELATDYQFQNVIFRQEGVAVPEVQTGIPSAGQYFVRVRATDSSGKTQDAFDYYTTDNGKNYGMKCFYVTADQRIEEDIYEEN
;
A
#
# COMPACT_ATOMS: atom_id res chain seq x y z
N THR A 1 -1.87 33.85 -2.56
CA THR A 1 -2.33 32.45 -2.75
C THR A 1 -2.52 32.17 -4.23
N TRP A 2 -1.94 31.10 -4.71
CA TRP A 2 -2.12 30.69 -6.08
C TRP A 2 -3.37 29.78 -6.18
N ARG A 3 -4.40 30.22 -6.93
CA ARG A 3 -5.70 29.50 -7.05
C ARG A 3 -6.29 29.09 -5.70
N GLY A 4 -6.17 29.93 -4.68
CA GLY A 4 -6.65 29.66 -3.33
C GLY A 4 -5.73 28.80 -2.46
N GLN A 5 -4.66 28.23 -2.99
CA GLN A 5 -3.69 27.40 -2.27
C GLN A 5 -2.58 28.25 -1.66
N ARG A 6 -2.15 27.92 -0.45
CA ARG A 6 -1.02 28.57 0.25
C ARG A 6 0.28 27.77 0.10
N VAL A 7 0.17 26.46 -0.10
CA VAL A 7 1.26 25.52 -0.34
C VAL A 7 1.01 24.87 -1.69
N ILE A 8 2.05 24.66 -2.46
CA ILE A 8 2.01 24.05 -3.79
C ILE A 8 2.97 22.86 -3.77
N ASN A 9 2.46 21.65 -4.04
CA ASN A 9 3.30 20.50 -4.29
C ASN A 9 3.56 20.38 -5.80
N LEU A 10 4.81 20.27 -6.17
CA LEU A 10 5.24 20.08 -7.55
C LEU A 10 5.98 18.75 -7.65
N ASN A 11 5.31 17.76 -8.20
CA ASN A 11 5.84 16.41 -8.33
C ASN A 11 6.42 16.22 -9.74
N LYS A 12 7.69 15.84 -9.82
CA LYS A 12 8.37 15.56 -11.09
C LYS A 12 8.07 14.14 -11.59
N HIS A 13 7.83 13.19 -10.70
CA HIS A 13 7.60 11.77 -11.00
C HIS A 13 8.65 11.16 -11.95
N GLN A 14 9.93 11.37 -11.66
CA GLN A 14 11.03 10.93 -12.53
C GLN A 14 11.08 9.42 -12.73
N GLY A 15 10.66 8.64 -11.73
CA GLY A 15 10.61 7.17 -11.76
C GLY A 15 9.44 6.59 -12.58
N GLU A 16 8.40 7.37 -12.82
CA GLU A 16 7.15 6.96 -13.48
C GLU A 16 7.20 7.28 -14.98
N GLY A 17 7.03 6.27 -15.83
CA GLY A 17 7.23 6.40 -17.27
C GLY A 17 6.20 7.26 -17.98
N MET A 18 4.95 7.26 -17.50
CA MET A 18 3.85 7.99 -18.14
C MET A 18 3.78 9.46 -17.75
N ARG A 19 4.30 9.85 -16.56
CA ARG A 19 4.29 11.21 -16.03
C ARG A 19 2.91 11.80 -15.80
N PHE A 20 1.84 11.02 -15.95
CA PHE A 20 0.46 11.48 -15.76
C PHE A 20 -0.36 10.63 -14.78
N ARG A 21 0.15 9.47 -14.33
CA ARG A 21 -0.63 8.52 -13.52
C ARG A 21 -1.23 9.17 -12.27
N ASN A 22 -0.43 9.83 -11.48
CA ASN A 22 -0.90 10.52 -10.26
C ASN A 22 -1.99 11.57 -10.58
N LYS A 23 -1.83 12.34 -11.67
CA LYS A 23 -2.86 13.27 -12.12
C LYS A 23 -4.13 12.56 -12.57
N MET A 24 -3.99 11.50 -13.35
CA MET A 24 -5.12 10.73 -13.89
C MET A 24 -5.94 10.10 -12.75
N ALA A 25 -5.29 9.54 -11.73
CA ALA A 25 -5.94 9.00 -10.55
C ALA A 25 -6.81 10.07 -9.86
N TYR A 26 -6.26 11.24 -9.54
CA TYR A 26 -7.05 12.32 -8.92
C TYR A 26 -8.18 12.84 -9.80
N ASP A 27 -7.99 12.88 -11.12
CA ASP A 27 -9.06 13.32 -12.03
C ASP A 27 -10.18 12.27 -12.10
N LEU A 28 -9.87 10.96 -12.02
CA LEU A 28 -10.86 9.89 -11.90
C LEU A 28 -11.59 9.95 -10.56
N ILE A 29 -10.88 10.11 -9.45
CA ILE A 29 -11.46 10.18 -8.10
C ILE A 29 -12.49 11.32 -7.99
N LYS A 30 -12.30 12.44 -8.67
CA LYS A 30 -13.29 13.54 -8.70
C LYS A 30 -14.66 13.14 -9.27
N GLY A 31 -14.73 12.10 -10.05
CA GLY A 31 -15.98 11.55 -10.61
C GLY A 31 -16.61 10.46 -9.74
N ILE A 32 -16.03 10.12 -8.59
CA ILE A 32 -16.53 9.10 -7.65
C ILE A 32 -17.16 9.81 -6.45
N PRO A 33 -18.50 9.81 -6.30
CA PRO A 33 -19.19 10.61 -5.27
C PRO A 33 -18.77 10.29 -3.84
N GLN A 34 -18.35 9.06 -3.56
CA GLN A 34 -17.94 8.57 -2.24
C GLN A 34 -16.51 8.98 -1.87
N MET A 35 -15.75 9.57 -2.80
CA MET A 35 -14.35 9.92 -2.60
C MET A 35 -14.12 11.42 -2.83
N MET A 36 -13.08 11.96 -2.22
CA MET A 36 -12.64 13.33 -2.42
C MET A 36 -11.37 13.37 -3.27
N GLY A 37 -11.44 13.89 -4.49
CA GLY A 37 -10.28 14.08 -5.36
C GLY A 37 -9.60 15.43 -5.15
N LEU A 38 -8.28 15.43 -5.00
CA LEU A 38 -7.48 16.64 -4.92
C LEU A 38 -7.40 17.34 -6.28
N ARG A 39 -7.21 18.65 -6.26
CA ARG A 39 -7.01 19.44 -7.49
C ARG A 39 -5.61 19.23 -8.03
N THR A 40 -5.50 18.95 -9.32
CA THR A 40 -4.25 18.72 -10.01
C THR A 40 -4.17 19.46 -11.33
N GLN A 41 -2.96 19.79 -11.77
CA GLN A 41 -2.71 20.30 -13.11
C GLN A 41 -1.26 20.06 -13.52
N PHE A 42 -1.00 20.06 -14.82
CA PHE A 42 0.36 20.15 -15.36
C PHE A 42 0.90 21.56 -15.27
N VAL A 43 2.18 21.68 -14.94
CA VAL A 43 2.91 22.95 -14.81
C VAL A 43 4.25 22.83 -15.50
N HIS A 44 4.56 23.78 -16.39
CA HIS A 44 5.93 23.97 -16.88
C HIS A 44 6.65 24.91 -15.93
N LEU A 45 7.71 24.44 -15.30
CA LEU A 45 8.42 25.14 -14.23
C LEU A 45 9.67 25.84 -14.75
N TYR A 46 9.75 27.15 -14.54
CA TYR A 46 10.95 27.95 -14.72
C TYR A 46 11.40 28.51 -13.38
N VAL A 47 12.68 28.31 -13.04
CA VAL A 47 13.26 28.76 -11.77
C VAL A 47 14.38 29.76 -12.03
N LYS A 48 14.34 30.89 -11.31
CA LYS A 48 15.45 31.82 -11.24
C LYS A 48 16.10 31.69 -9.86
N ASP A 49 17.31 31.16 -9.84
CA ASP A 49 18.09 31.01 -8.61
C ASP A 49 19.03 32.19 -8.44
N ASN A 50 18.83 32.93 -7.37
CA ASN A 50 19.66 34.09 -7.00
C ASN A 50 20.46 33.83 -5.72
N THR A 51 20.52 32.60 -5.21
CA THR A 51 21.15 32.28 -3.91
C THR A 51 22.65 32.50 -3.91
N ASP A 52 23.31 32.31 -5.03
CA ASP A 52 24.75 32.50 -5.23
C ASP A 52 25.12 33.79 -5.97
N GLY A 53 24.12 34.60 -6.33
CA GLY A 53 24.31 35.85 -7.08
C GLY A 53 24.72 35.65 -8.55
N SER A 54 24.64 34.43 -9.07
CA SER A 54 25.26 34.04 -10.34
C SER A 54 24.36 34.15 -11.57
N SER A 55 23.04 34.20 -11.41
CA SER A 55 22.17 34.15 -12.61
C SER A 55 20.93 35.03 -12.52
N ASP A 56 20.79 35.91 -13.49
CA ASP A 56 19.58 36.69 -13.75
C ASP A 56 18.64 36.04 -14.78
N VAL A 57 18.88 34.78 -15.12
CA VAL A 57 18.19 34.01 -16.15
C VAL A 57 17.33 32.92 -15.54
N PHE A 58 16.08 32.80 -16.02
CA PHE A 58 15.24 31.66 -15.70
C PHE A 58 15.76 30.39 -16.37
N GLN A 59 15.90 29.34 -15.58
CA GLN A 59 16.24 28.00 -16.05
C GLN A 59 14.98 27.17 -16.23
N ASP A 60 14.93 26.37 -17.28
CA ASP A 60 13.84 25.45 -17.56
C ASP A 60 14.01 24.16 -16.74
N TYR A 61 13.04 23.88 -15.89
CA TYR A 61 12.98 22.69 -15.06
C TYR A 61 12.01 21.62 -15.61
N GLY A 62 11.35 21.90 -16.75
CA GLY A 62 10.47 21.00 -17.46
C GLY A 62 9.08 20.85 -16.84
N LEU A 63 8.45 19.72 -17.10
CA LEU A 63 7.08 19.41 -16.71
C LEU A 63 7.00 18.85 -15.27
N TYR A 64 6.03 19.38 -14.52
CA TYR A 64 5.65 18.90 -13.19
C TYR A 64 4.15 18.67 -13.14
N THR A 65 3.71 17.77 -12.28
CA THR A 65 2.33 17.70 -11.82
C THR A 65 2.20 18.49 -10.52
N GLN A 66 1.40 19.54 -10.53
CA GLN A 66 1.01 20.23 -9.31
C GLN A 66 -0.15 19.47 -8.68
N VAL A 67 0.00 19.09 -7.41
CA VAL A 67 -1.03 18.46 -6.60
C VAL A 67 -1.39 19.36 -5.44
N GLU A 68 -2.68 19.50 -5.16
CA GLU A 68 -3.16 20.26 -4.02
C GLU A 68 -2.63 19.66 -2.72
N GLN A 69 -2.03 20.51 -1.86
CA GLN A 69 -1.65 20.08 -0.52
C GLN A 69 -2.88 19.96 0.35
N LEU A 70 -3.19 18.74 0.80
CA LEU A 70 -4.27 18.52 1.75
C LEU A 70 -3.90 19.11 3.12
N ASN A 71 -4.64 20.14 3.51
CA ASN A 71 -4.47 20.90 4.75
C ASN A 71 -5.78 21.63 5.08
N LYS A 72 -5.82 22.40 6.17
CA LYS A 72 -7.00 23.18 6.58
C LYS A 72 -7.58 24.08 5.45
N THR A 73 -6.72 24.58 4.56
CA THR A 73 -7.16 25.42 3.43
C THR A 73 -7.85 24.57 2.36
N ALA A 74 -7.30 23.40 2.04
CA ALA A 74 -7.88 22.46 1.09
C ALA A 74 -9.23 21.92 1.61
N LEU A 75 -9.29 21.47 2.87
CA LEU A 75 -10.55 21.01 3.50
C LEU A 75 -11.64 22.06 3.33
N LYS A 76 -11.35 23.33 3.68
CA LYS A 76 -12.31 24.42 3.53
C LYS A 76 -12.74 24.65 2.08
N THR A 77 -11.82 24.52 1.12
CA THR A 77 -12.11 24.70 -0.32
C THR A 77 -13.04 23.60 -0.84
N HIS A 78 -12.90 22.38 -0.30
CA HIS A 78 -13.76 21.23 -0.61
C HIS A 78 -15.05 21.20 0.20
N GLY A 79 -15.34 22.22 1.01
CA GLY A 79 -16.55 22.30 1.83
C GLY A 79 -16.51 21.42 3.08
N LEU A 80 -15.35 20.91 3.45
CA LEU A 80 -15.12 20.08 4.63
C LEU A 80 -14.78 20.94 5.85
N ASP A 81 -15.01 20.38 7.05
CA ASP A 81 -14.67 21.05 8.31
C ASP A 81 -13.15 21.13 8.51
N SER A 82 -12.63 22.34 8.43
CA SER A 82 -11.19 22.60 8.57
C SER A 82 -10.65 22.59 10.01
N LYS A 83 -11.53 22.35 10.99
CA LYS A 83 -11.18 22.23 12.41
C LYS A 83 -11.10 20.77 12.87
N GLY A 84 -11.47 19.83 12.00
CA GLY A 84 -11.42 18.41 12.29
C GLY A 84 -9.99 17.86 12.37
N GLN A 85 -9.87 16.60 12.77
CA GLN A 85 -8.64 15.85 12.72
C GLN A 85 -8.31 15.53 11.25
N LEU A 86 -7.02 15.60 10.93
CA LEU A 86 -6.48 15.21 9.65
C LEU A 86 -5.08 14.65 9.87
N TYR A 87 -4.89 13.40 9.52
CA TYR A 87 -3.60 12.71 9.62
C TYR A 87 -3.17 12.17 8.27
N LYS A 88 -1.92 12.35 7.87
CA LYS A 88 -1.31 11.60 6.78
C LYS A 88 -0.81 10.27 7.35
N VAL A 89 -1.22 9.18 6.76
CA VAL A 89 -0.85 7.83 7.20
C VAL A 89 0.52 7.45 6.66
N ASN A 90 1.42 6.99 7.54
CA ASN A 90 2.76 6.53 7.22
C ASN A 90 3.00 5.17 7.88
N PHE A 91 2.99 4.08 7.12
CA PHE A 91 3.21 2.70 7.61
C PHE A 91 2.42 2.37 8.89
N PHE A 92 1.12 2.63 8.86
CA PHE A 92 0.22 2.44 9.98
C PHE A 92 -0.91 1.47 9.61
N GLU A 93 -0.95 0.33 10.28
CA GLU A 93 -1.87 -0.78 10.01
C GLU A 93 -3.07 -0.82 10.97
N PHE A 94 -3.41 0.28 11.61
CA PHE A 94 -4.51 0.45 12.56
C PHE A 94 -4.40 -0.39 13.84
N TYR A 95 -3.21 -0.90 14.17
CA TYR A 95 -2.97 -1.49 15.48
C TYR A 95 -2.99 -0.42 16.57
N ARG A 96 -3.50 -0.82 17.76
CA ARG A 96 -3.48 0.05 18.94
C ARG A 96 -2.08 0.05 19.58
N GLU A 97 -1.18 0.85 19.04
CA GLU A 97 0.17 1.04 19.56
C GLU A 97 0.13 1.96 20.80
N GLU A 98 -0.22 1.41 21.98
CA GLU A 98 -0.46 2.19 23.21
C GLU A 98 0.73 3.01 23.67
N ASP A 99 1.95 2.58 23.35
CA ASP A 99 3.19 3.29 23.68
C ASP A 99 3.44 4.51 22.78
N VAL A 100 2.87 4.54 21.57
CA VAL A 100 3.06 5.57 20.54
C VAL A 100 1.83 6.46 20.39
N ILE A 101 0.65 5.87 20.24
CA ILE A 101 -0.60 6.59 19.99
C ILE A 101 -1.22 7.00 21.33
N LYS A 102 -0.88 8.21 21.79
CA LYS A 102 -1.31 8.79 23.07
C LYS A 102 -1.95 10.15 22.87
N THR A 103 -2.70 10.62 23.86
CA THR A 103 -3.18 12.00 23.90
C THR A 103 -2.03 12.97 24.20
N THR A 104 -2.15 14.21 23.76
CA THR A 104 -1.09 15.22 23.94
C THR A 104 -0.83 15.63 25.39
N ASP A 105 -1.75 15.33 26.30
CA ASP A 105 -1.62 15.56 27.76
C ASP A 105 -1.06 14.33 28.51
N ASP A 106 -0.88 13.19 27.84
CA ASP A 106 -0.20 12.04 28.44
C ASP A 106 1.27 12.34 28.68
N PRO A 107 1.82 12.10 29.90
CA PRO A 107 3.24 12.33 30.19
C PRO A 107 4.22 11.56 29.31
N GLY A 108 3.79 10.46 28.71
CA GLY A 108 4.57 9.63 27.78
C GLY A 108 4.35 9.97 26.31
N TYR A 109 3.60 11.03 25.98
CA TYR A 109 3.40 11.45 24.60
C TYR A 109 4.72 11.93 23.97
N ASN A 110 5.02 11.39 22.80
CA ASN A 110 6.12 11.79 21.96
C ASN A 110 5.60 12.11 20.56
N GLN A 111 5.59 13.39 20.19
CA GLN A 111 5.05 13.83 18.90
C GLN A 111 5.83 13.24 17.72
N GLU A 112 7.15 13.13 17.80
CA GLU A 112 7.99 12.59 16.72
C GLU A 112 7.64 11.12 16.46
N ALA A 113 7.58 10.29 17.50
CA ALA A 113 7.17 8.89 17.40
C ALA A 113 5.73 8.74 16.90
N PHE A 114 4.81 9.61 17.32
CA PHE A 114 3.44 9.64 16.81
C PHE A 114 3.42 9.97 15.30
N GLU A 115 4.18 10.98 14.87
CA GLU A 115 4.20 11.43 13.48
C GLU A 115 4.93 10.46 12.53
N GLU A 116 5.74 9.53 13.05
CA GLU A 116 6.25 8.40 12.27
C GLU A 116 5.11 7.48 11.76
N ARG A 117 3.98 7.44 12.46
CA ARG A 117 2.77 6.69 12.09
C ARG A 117 1.72 7.56 11.41
N LEU A 118 1.41 8.70 12.03
CA LEU A 118 0.29 9.57 11.66
C LEU A 118 0.74 11.03 11.71
N GLU A 119 1.16 11.58 10.57
CA GLU A 119 1.61 12.96 10.47
C GLU A 119 0.44 13.93 10.68
N ILE A 120 0.54 14.81 11.67
CA ILE A 120 -0.54 15.72 12.08
C ILE A 120 -0.69 16.85 11.05
N LYS A 121 -1.85 16.95 10.39
CA LYS A 121 -2.19 18.01 9.42
C LYS A 121 -3.41 18.84 9.84
N GLY A 122 -4.18 18.34 10.81
CA GLY A 122 -5.39 18.96 11.34
C GLY A 122 -5.27 19.36 12.81
N ASP A 123 -6.34 19.08 13.57
CA ASP A 123 -6.36 19.21 15.03
C ASP A 123 -5.50 18.11 15.66
N SER A 124 -4.87 18.41 16.78
CA SER A 124 -3.97 17.52 17.53
C SER A 124 -4.63 16.91 18.79
N ASP A 125 -5.91 17.03 18.96
CA ASP A 125 -6.67 16.24 19.95
C ASP A 125 -6.84 14.81 19.43
N HIS A 126 -6.05 13.88 19.95
CA HIS A 126 -6.02 12.49 19.50
C HIS A 126 -7.10 11.61 20.17
N THR A 127 -7.90 12.14 21.09
CA THR A 127 -8.88 11.36 21.87
C THR A 127 -9.82 10.55 20.97
N LYS A 128 -10.37 11.18 19.93
CA LYS A 128 -11.30 10.55 19.00
C LYS A 128 -10.62 9.46 18.14
N LEU A 129 -9.38 9.69 17.73
CA LEU A 129 -8.55 8.70 17.04
C LEU A 129 -8.35 7.46 17.93
N ILE A 130 -7.99 7.66 19.20
CA ILE A 130 -7.75 6.57 20.16
C ILE A 130 -9.03 5.76 20.38
N HIS A 131 -10.20 6.40 20.56
CA HIS A 131 -11.47 5.69 20.72
C HIS A 131 -11.80 4.82 19.50
N MET A 132 -11.55 5.31 18.29
CA MET A 132 -11.72 4.53 17.06
C MET A 132 -10.76 3.34 17.04
N LEU A 133 -9.46 3.55 17.34
CA LEU A 133 -8.47 2.48 17.36
C LEU A 133 -8.75 1.44 18.45
N ASP A 134 -9.19 1.86 19.65
CA ASP A 134 -9.60 0.94 20.71
C ASP A 134 -10.74 0.03 20.22
N ALA A 135 -11.76 0.59 19.55
CA ALA A 135 -12.86 -0.18 18.98
C ALA A 135 -12.40 -1.11 17.82
N VAL A 136 -11.50 -0.64 16.95
CA VAL A 136 -10.93 -1.45 15.87
C VAL A 136 -10.14 -2.65 16.43
N ASN A 137 -9.48 -2.51 17.57
CA ASN A 137 -8.67 -3.55 18.18
C ASN A 137 -9.42 -4.40 19.22
N ASP A 138 -10.65 -4.05 19.56
CA ASP A 138 -11.51 -4.86 20.44
C ASP A 138 -12.30 -5.90 19.61
N TYR A 139 -11.82 -7.14 19.60
CA TYR A 139 -12.47 -8.24 18.88
C TYR A 139 -13.80 -8.70 19.52
N SER A 140 -14.17 -8.21 20.70
CA SER A 140 -15.49 -8.45 21.29
C SER A 140 -16.60 -7.63 20.63
N ILE A 141 -16.22 -6.53 19.93
CA ILE A 141 -17.15 -5.67 19.19
C ILE A 141 -17.19 -6.15 17.74
N PRO A 142 -18.36 -6.53 17.18
CA PRO A 142 -18.47 -6.86 15.76
C PRO A 142 -18.03 -5.71 14.86
N ILE A 143 -17.26 -5.99 13.80
CA ILE A 143 -16.71 -4.94 12.94
C ILE A 143 -17.78 -4.05 12.31
N ASN A 144 -18.95 -4.58 12.00
CA ASN A 144 -20.05 -3.79 11.44
C ASN A 144 -20.52 -2.68 12.41
N GLN A 145 -20.48 -2.93 13.73
CA GLN A 145 -20.77 -1.89 14.73
C GLN A 145 -19.67 -0.84 14.79
N VAL A 146 -18.42 -1.24 14.64
CA VAL A 146 -17.27 -0.32 14.57
C VAL A 146 -17.39 0.57 13.34
N LEU A 147 -17.73 -0.01 12.18
CA LEU A 147 -17.93 0.74 10.94
C LEU A 147 -19.09 1.74 11.08
N GLU A 148 -20.25 1.31 11.56
CA GLU A 148 -21.42 2.17 11.77
C GLU A 148 -21.12 3.35 12.70
N GLN A 149 -20.31 3.15 13.73
CA GLN A 149 -20.02 4.16 14.74
C GLN A 149 -18.90 5.12 14.31
N TYR A 150 -17.84 4.62 13.64
CA TYR A 150 -16.60 5.36 13.47
C TYR A 150 -16.23 5.64 12.04
N PHE A 151 -16.88 5.06 11.04
CA PHE A 151 -16.45 5.19 9.65
C PHE A 151 -17.60 5.50 8.71
N ASP A 152 -17.28 6.15 7.61
CA ASP A 152 -18.16 6.15 6.45
C ASP A 152 -17.82 4.88 5.62
N GLU A 153 -18.68 3.86 5.75
CA GLU A 153 -18.45 2.55 5.13
C GLU A 153 -18.42 2.65 3.60
N GLU A 154 -19.29 3.46 2.98
CA GLU A 154 -19.28 3.67 1.53
C GLU A 154 -17.95 4.27 1.07
N ASN A 155 -17.40 5.23 1.81
CA ASN A 155 -16.11 5.83 1.50
C ASN A 155 -14.98 4.78 1.51
N ILE A 156 -14.91 3.91 2.54
CA ILE A 156 -13.89 2.86 2.63
C ILE A 156 -14.02 1.87 1.47
N VAL A 157 -15.25 1.41 1.22
CA VAL A 157 -15.56 0.41 0.19
C VAL A 157 -15.16 0.91 -1.20
N TYR A 158 -15.54 2.15 -1.58
CA TYR A 158 -15.20 2.70 -2.89
C TYR A 158 -13.71 3.08 -2.99
N TRP A 159 -13.09 3.53 -1.90
CA TRP A 159 -11.65 3.74 -1.85
C TRP A 159 -10.91 2.42 -2.10
N MET A 160 -11.26 1.34 -1.40
CA MET A 160 -10.65 0.03 -1.58
C MET A 160 -10.87 -0.52 -3.00
N ALA A 161 -12.08 -0.41 -3.54
CA ALA A 161 -12.40 -0.84 -4.90
C ALA A 161 -11.57 -0.09 -5.95
N PHE A 162 -11.37 1.21 -5.78
CA PHE A 162 -10.52 2.01 -6.66
C PHE A 162 -9.07 1.54 -6.63
N GLN A 163 -8.48 1.37 -5.43
CA GLN A 163 -7.10 0.92 -5.30
C GLN A 163 -6.90 -0.50 -5.87
N ILE A 164 -7.82 -1.43 -5.60
CA ILE A 164 -7.77 -2.80 -6.12
C ILE A 164 -7.77 -2.81 -7.65
N LEU A 165 -8.74 -2.14 -8.29
CA LEU A 165 -8.89 -2.18 -9.75
C LEU A 165 -7.81 -1.39 -10.49
N THR A 166 -7.20 -0.41 -9.85
CA THR A 166 -6.08 0.34 -10.41
C THR A 166 -4.71 -0.29 -10.12
N GLY A 167 -4.70 -1.38 -9.31
CA GLY A 167 -3.48 -2.09 -8.96
C GLY A 167 -2.49 -1.26 -8.12
N ASN A 168 -2.99 -0.25 -7.39
CA ASN A 168 -2.19 0.59 -6.52
C ASN A 168 -1.94 -0.12 -5.19
N VAL A 169 -0.93 -1.00 -5.15
CA VAL A 169 -0.66 -1.88 -4.00
C VAL A 169 -0.04 -1.16 -2.81
N ASP A 170 0.43 0.06 -3.01
CA ASP A 170 1.17 0.84 -2.00
C ASP A 170 0.24 1.64 -1.06
N THR A 171 -0.95 1.12 -0.79
CA THR A 171 -2.02 1.81 -0.04
C THR A 171 -2.53 1.07 1.18
N GLN A 172 -1.98 -0.11 1.52
CA GLN A 172 -2.45 -0.93 2.64
C GLN A 172 -2.17 -0.31 4.03
N SER A 173 -1.15 0.53 4.14
CA SER A 173 -0.72 1.14 5.42
C SER A 173 -0.17 2.56 5.27
N ARG A 174 -0.23 3.13 4.06
CA ARG A 174 0.27 4.47 3.73
C ARG A 174 -0.48 5.04 2.51
N ASN A 175 -0.04 6.20 2.02
CA ASN A 175 -0.59 6.86 0.84
C ASN A 175 -2.09 7.16 0.95
N MET A 176 -2.52 7.51 2.15
CA MET A 176 -3.86 8.01 2.43
C MET A 176 -3.84 9.03 3.58
N TYR A 177 -4.92 9.77 3.70
CA TYR A 177 -5.20 10.58 4.88
C TYR A 177 -6.43 10.04 5.59
N LEU A 178 -6.40 10.12 6.91
CA LEU A 178 -7.57 9.96 7.76
C LEU A 178 -8.12 11.33 8.12
N TYR A 179 -9.38 11.57 7.82
CA TYR A 179 -10.07 12.80 8.13
C TYR A 179 -11.31 12.53 8.97
N SER A 180 -11.54 13.36 10.00
CA SER A 180 -12.78 13.34 10.77
C SER A 180 -13.20 14.76 11.12
N PRO A 181 -14.47 15.18 10.84
CA PRO A 181 -14.99 16.50 11.22
C PRO A 181 -14.95 16.72 12.73
N GLN A 182 -14.85 17.97 13.20
CA GLN A 182 -14.73 18.28 14.62
C GLN A 182 -15.89 17.73 15.46
N ASN A 183 -17.10 17.80 14.93
CA ASN A 183 -18.34 17.44 15.66
C ASN A 183 -18.92 16.08 15.22
N SER A 184 -18.09 15.19 14.71
CA SER A 184 -18.47 13.83 14.33
C SER A 184 -17.36 12.86 14.72
N ASP A 185 -17.72 11.64 15.06
CA ASP A 185 -16.76 10.56 15.30
C ASP A 185 -16.44 9.77 14.01
N THR A 186 -17.08 10.15 12.89
CA THR A 186 -16.94 9.46 11.60
C THR A 186 -15.59 9.79 10.96
N TRP A 187 -14.87 8.77 10.52
CA TRP A 187 -13.62 8.85 9.80
C TRP A 187 -13.81 8.55 8.32
N TYR A 188 -13.06 9.28 7.50
CA TYR A 188 -13.03 9.17 6.04
C TYR A 188 -11.61 8.94 5.57
N PHE A 189 -11.44 8.10 4.56
CA PHE A 189 -10.20 7.97 3.79
C PHE A 189 -10.18 9.02 2.68
N ILE A 190 -9.07 9.75 2.58
CA ILE A 190 -8.78 10.64 1.47
C ILE A 190 -7.50 10.16 0.82
N ASP A 191 -7.56 9.98 -0.47
CA ASP A 191 -6.51 9.39 -1.27
C ASP A 191 -5.28 10.29 -1.40
N TRP A 192 -4.09 9.68 -1.42
CA TRP A 192 -2.82 10.37 -1.55
C TRP A 192 -1.79 9.51 -2.26
N ASP A 193 -0.97 10.14 -3.13
CA ASP A 193 0.19 9.58 -3.82
C ASP A 193 -0.12 8.35 -4.68
N ASN A 194 -0.63 8.60 -5.86
CA ASN A 194 -1.07 7.58 -6.80
C ASN A 194 -0.02 7.28 -7.89
N ASP A 195 1.26 7.38 -7.60
CA ASP A 195 2.30 7.08 -8.59
C ASP A 195 2.45 5.57 -8.87
N GLY A 196 1.95 4.72 -7.95
CA GLY A 196 1.78 3.26 -8.14
C GLY A 196 0.57 2.83 -8.98
N PHE A 197 -0.27 3.76 -9.41
CA PHE A 197 -1.50 3.54 -10.17
C PHE A 197 -1.24 3.01 -11.60
N PHE A 198 -1.84 1.88 -11.97
CA PHE A 198 -1.67 1.21 -13.27
C PHE A 198 -0.20 0.99 -13.68
N MET A 199 0.58 0.39 -12.80
CA MET A 199 2.01 0.16 -13.02
C MET A 199 2.34 -1.22 -13.62
N ARG A 200 1.39 -2.13 -13.69
CA ARG A 200 1.63 -3.53 -14.10
C ARG A 200 2.30 -3.65 -15.49
N SER A 201 1.79 -2.93 -16.48
CA SER A 201 2.35 -2.94 -17.84
C SER A 201 3.77 -2.41 -17.87
N GLU A 202 4.06 -1.37 -17.09
CA GLU A 202 5.41 -0.80 -16.99
C GLU A 202 6.35 -1.72 -16.22
N TYR A 203 5.93 -2.33 -15.12
CA TYR A 203 6.72 -3.28 -14.36
C TYR A 203 7.12 -4.48 -15.22
N GLY A 204 6.17 -5.06 -15.96
CA GLY A 204 6.45 -6.17 -16.87
C GLY A 204 7.48 -5.81 -17.93
N LEU A 205 7.41 -4.61 -18.50
CA LEU A 205 8.32 -4.13 -19.53
C LEU A 205 9.71 -3.82 -18.98
N ARG A 206 9.82 -3.31 -17.76
CA ARG A 206 11.08 -2.98 -17.09
C ARG A 206 11.74 -4.19 -16.43
N GLY A 207 11.06 -5.35 -16.45
CA GLY A 207 11.55 -6.55 -15.77
C GLY A 207 11.45 -6.45 -14.23
N TRP A 208 10.64 -5.56 -13.72
CA TRP A 208 10.36 -5.46 -12.30
C TRP A 208 9.30 -6.49 -11.93
N SER A 209 9.76 -7.69 -11.54
CA SER A 209 8.89 -8.80 -11.11
C SER A 209 8.68 -8.84 -9.59
N ASP A 210 9.03 -7.79 -8.89
CA ASP A 210 9.16 -7.77 -7.44
C ASP A 210 7.83 -7.55 -6.71
N GLN A 211 6.75 -8.14 -7.22
CA GLN A 211 5.49 -8.17 -6.49
C GLN A 211 5.34 -9.50 -5.75
N GLY A 212 5.04 -9.43 -4.47
CA GLY A 212 4.62 -10.60 -3.69
C GLY A 212 3.33 -11.20 -4.25
N SER A 213 3.14 -12.50 -4.10
CA SER A 213 1.93 -13.19 -4.54
C SER A 213 0.65 -12.66 -3.88
N TRP A 214 0.79 -11.92 -2.80
CA TRP A 214 -0.27 -11.27 -2.02
C TRP A 214 -0.51 -9.80 -2.41
N GLU A 215 0.35 -9.17 -3.20
CA GLU A 215 0.20 -7.75 -3.62
C GLU A 215 -0.84 -7.60 -4.73
N CYS A 216 -2.05 -8.10 -4.50
CA CYS A 216 -3.18 -7.99 -5.41
C CYS A 216 -4.50 -8.24 -4.68
N GLY A 217 -5.59 -7.71 -5.22
CA GLY A 217 -6.93 -7.92 -4.70
C GLY A 217 -7.04 -7.59 -3.21
N ILE A 218 -7.79 -8.39 -2.47
CA ILE A 218 -7.98 -8.21 -1.03
C ILE A 218 -6.78 -8.67 -0.19
N SER A 219 -5.95 -9.57 -0.73
CA SER A 219 -4.77 -10.08 -0.03
C SER A 219 -3.79 -8.97 0.31
N ASN A 220 -3.71 -7.91 -0.52
CA ASN A 220 -2.88 -6.73 -0.27
C ASN A 220 -3.23 -5.99 1.03
N TYR A 221 -4.47 -6.11 1.50
CA TYR A 221 -4.99 -5.41 2.69
C TYR A 221 -5.04 -6.30 3.93
N TRP A 222 -4.69 -7.59 3.80
CA TRP A 222 -4.87 -8.57 4.87
C TRP A 222 -3.98 -8.35 6.09
N GLY A 223 -2.83 -7.71 5.95
CA GLY A 223 -1.92 -7.36 7.05
C GLY A 223 -2.41 -6.23 7.95
N ASN A 224 -3.37 -5.41 7.48
CA ASN A 224 -3.93 -4.28 8.21
C ASN A 224 -5.13 -4.72 9.04
N VAL A 225 -5.13 -4.47 10.35
CA VAL A 225 -6.16 -5.00 11.26
C VAL A 225 -7.56 -4.48 10.95
N LEU A 226 -7.71 -3.22 10.56
CA LEU A 226 -9.02 -2.67 10.17
C LEU A 226 -9.54 -3.38 8.92
N PHE A 227 -8.74 -3.41 7.85
CA PHE A 227 -9.14 -4.02 6.60
C PHE A 227 -9.36 -5.52 6.72
N GLN A 228 -8.51 -6.24 7.46
CA GLN A 228 -8.70 -7.66 7.72
C GLN A 228 -10.05 -7.95 8.40
N ARG A 229 -10.40 -7.16 9.43
CA ARG A 229 -11.69 -7.29 10.11
C ARG A 229 -12.86 -6.98 9.19
N CYS A 230 -12.75 -5.91 8.38
CA CYS A 230 -13.75 -5.58 7.36
C CYS A 230 -13.95 -6.72 6.37
N LEU A 231 -12.86 -7.24 5.82
CA LEU A 231 -12.88 -8.33 4.84
C LEU A 231 -13.42 -9.65 5.40
N LYS A 232 -13.32 -9.90 6.71
CA LYS A 232 -13.97 -11.05 7.37
C LYS A 232 -15.49 -10.89 7.49
N SER A 233 -16.05 -9.69 7.31
CA SER A 233 -17.49 -9.45 7.33
C SER A 233 -18.14 -9.73 5.96
N ASP A 234 -19.11 -10.62 5.93
CA ASP A 234 -19.86 -10.96 4.71
C ASP A 234 -20.62 -9.75 4.14
N SER A 235 -21.15 -8.87 5.00
CA SER A 235 -21.84 -7.65 4.54
C SER A 235 -20.87 -6.70 3.88
N PHE A 236 -19.69 -6.48 4.46
CA PHE A 236 -18.67 -5.62 3.88
C PHE A 236 -18.19 -6.16 2.52
N ARG A 237 -17.91 -7.47 2.41
CA ARG A 237 -17.51 -8.06 1.13
C ARG A 237 -18.58 -7.91 0.05
N LYS A 238 -19.87 -8.03 0.39
CA LYS A 238 -20.96 -7.81 -0.58
C LYS A 238 -21.01 -6.37 -1.08
N GLU A 239 -20.81 -5.39 -0.21
CA GLU A 239 -20.74 -3.99 -0.65
C GLU A 239 -19.46 -3.72 -1.44
N LEU A 240 -18.34 -4.35 -1.08
CA LEU A 240 -17.09 -4.27 -1.86
C LEU A 240 -17.27 -4.89 -3.27
N ASP A 241 -17.87 -6.07 -3.38
CA ASP A 241 -18.16 -6.70 -4.69
C ASP A 241 -19.00 -5.78 -5.59
N LYS A 242 -20.02 -5.16 -5.01
CA LYS A 242 -20.86 -4.19 -5.73
C LYS A 242 -20.04 -2.98 -6.18
N ALA A 243 -19.24 -2.40 -5.29
CA ALA A 243 -18.41 -1.25 -5.62
C ALA A 243 -17.33 -1.61 -6.66
N ILE A 244 -16.76 -2.82 -6.61
CA ILE A 244 -15.83 -3.34 -7.62
C ILE A 244 -16.48 -3.36 -9.01
N ILE A 245 -17.72 -3.86 -9.13
CA ILE A 245 -18.44 -3.91 -10.41
C ILE A 245 -18.73 -2.49 -10.92
N GLU A 246 -19.25 -1.62 -10.07
CA GLU A 246 -19.54 -0.23 -10.43
C GLU A 246 -18.26 0.52 -10.82
N MET A 247 -17.15 0.29 -10.10
CA MET A 247 -15.86 0.89 -10.38
C MET A 247 -15.27 0.37 -11.69
N LYS A 248 -15.41 -0.92 -12.00
CA LYS A 248 -15.00 -1.52 -13.27
C LYS A 248 -15.72 -0.86 -14.46
N ASP A 249 -17.04 -0.65 -14.35
CA ASP A 249 -17.81 0.08 -15.35
C ASP A 249 -17.38 1.55 -15.47
N TYR A 250 -17.06 2.17 -14.34
CA TYR A 250 -16.56 3.55 -14.31
C TYR A 250 -15.18 3.68 -14.97
N LEU A 251 -14.26 2.75 -14.72
CA LEU A 251 -12.92 2.66 -15.31
C LEU A 251 -12.93 2.01 -16.70
N SER A 252 -13.94 2.27 -17.53
CA SER A 252 -14.08 1.66 -18.85
C SER A 252 -12.89 1.98 -19.76
N GLU A 253 -12.59 1.06 -20.68
CA GLU A 253 -11.54 1.21 -21.71
C GLU A 253 -11.68 2.53 -22.47
N GLU A 254 -12.92 2.91 -22.87
CA GLU A 254 -13.19 4.15 -23.58
C GLU A 254 -12.79 5.39 -22.76
N ARG A 255 -13.17 5.40 -21.48
CA ARG A 255 -12.82 6.51 -20.58
C ARG A 255 -11.31 6.62 -20.39
N LEU A 256 -10.65 5.51 -20.06
CA LEU A 256 -9.21 5.49 -19.82
C LEU A 256 -8.43 5.89 -21.07
N SER A 257 -8.74 5.31 -22.23
CA SER A 257 -8.08 5.64 -23.50
C SER A 257 -8.26 7.10 -23.89
N THR A 258 -9.46 7.67 -23.66
CA THR A 258 -9.71 9.08 -23.90
C THR A 258 -8.86 9.99 -22.99
N MET A 259 -8.79 9.66 -21.70
CA MET A 259 -7.97 10.44 -20.74
C MET A 259 -6.49 10.33 -21.06
N ILE A 260 -5.98 9.12 -21.34
CA ILE A 260 -4.60 8.88 -21.73
C ILE A 260 -4.23 9.75 -22.93
N SER A 261 -5.03 9.69 -23.99
CA SER A 261 -4.80 10.52 -25.20
C SER A 261 -4.73 12.02 -24.91
N GLN A 262 -5.59 12.52 -24.00
CA GLN A 262 -5.56 13.92 -23.58
C GLN A 262 -4.26 14.28 -22.84
N TYR A 263 -3.81 13.41 -21.93
CA TYR A 263 -2.59 13.66 -21.17
C TYR A 263 -1.33 13.53 -22.02
N GLU A 264 -1.28 12.57 -22.94
CA GLU A 264 -0.17 12.39 -23.88
C GLU A 264 0.10 13.66 -24.72
N ASN A 265 -0.96 14.33 -25.16
CA ASN A 265 -0.82 15.60 -25.89
C ASN A 265 -0.07 16.68 -25.09
N VAL A 266 -0.13 16.63 -23.77
CA VAL A 266 0.59 17.55 -22.88
C VAL A 266 1.97 17.00 -22.53
N VAL A 267 2.06 15.74 -22.12
CA VAL A 267 3.25 15.16 -21.49
C VAL A 267 4.35 14.84 -22.51
N ARG A 268 4.01 14.21 -23.65
CA ARG A 268 5.00 13.72 -24.63
C ARG A 268 5.93 14.79 -25.17
N PRO A 269 5.47 16.03 -25.51
CA PRO A 269 6.37 17.08 -25.97
C PRO A 269 7.47 17.45 -24.97
N TYR A 270 7.18 17.35 -23.67
CA TYR A 270 8.17 17.60 -22.62
C TYR A 270 9.05 16.38 -22.36
N LEU A 271 8.44 15.22 -22.19
CA LEU A 271 9.14 13.98 -21.78
C LEU A 271 10.29 13.61 -22.70
N TYR A 272 10.15 13.90 -24.01
CA TYR A 272 11.18 13.61 -25.02
C TYR A 272 11.93 14.86 -25.50
N SER A 273 11.94 15.92 -24.69
CA SER A 273 12.72 17.14 -24.87
C SER A 273 13.48 17.48 -23.60
N MET A 274 14.55 18.28 -23.74
CA MET A 274 15.27 18.77 -22.56
C MET A 274 14.41 19.76 -21.77
N PRO A 275 14.47 19.76 -20.42
CA PRO A 275 15.36 18.93 -19.58
C PRO A 275 14.78 17.55 -19.22
N ASP A 276 13.49 17.26 -19.46
CA ASP A 276 12.79 16.05 -18.99
C ASP A 276 13.35 14.77 -19.62
N GLN A 277 13.82 14.84 -20.86
CA GLN A 277 14.38 13.68 -21.58
C GLN A 277 15.54 12.99 -20.84
N MET A 278 16.30 13.74 -20.03
CA MET A 278 17.41 13.16 -19.24
C MET A 278 16.91 12.17 -18.16
N HIS A 279 15.64 12.27 -17.81
CA HIS A 279 15.02 11.45 -16.76
C HIS A 279 13.87 10.59 -17.29
N ALA A 280 13.72 10.46 -18.60
CA ALA A 280 12.69 9.62 -19.20
C ALA A 280 13.09 8.13 -19.04
N PRO A 281 12.34 7.34 -18.24
CA PRO A 281 12.71 5.94 -17.98
C PRO A 281 12.36 5.00 -19.14
N LEU A 282 11.50 5.43 -20.06
CA LEU A 282 11.02 4.67 -21.20
C LEU A 282 11.41 5.32 -22.52
N THR A 283 11.74 4.51 -23.52
CA THR A 283 11.78 4.98 -24.91
C THR A 283 10.36 5.31 -25.42
N GLN A 284 10.25 6.02 -26.55
CA GLN A 284 8.92 6.33 -27.11
C GLN A 284 8.11 5.07 -27.43
N ALA A 285 8.76 4.03 -27.99
CA ALA A 285 8.08 2.77 -28.30
C ALA A 285 7.61 2.02 -27.05
N GLN A 286 8.41 2.05 -25.99
CA GLN A 286 8.04 1.47 -24.69
C GLN A 286 6.88 2.25 -24.06
N TYR A 287 6.92 3.58 -24.14
CA TYR A 287 5.82 4.43 -23.68
C TYR A 287 4.51 4.09 -24.39
N ASP A 288 4.52 3.95 -25.72
CA ASP A 288 3.34 3.58 -26.51
C ASP A 288 2.79 2.21 -26.09
N THR A 289 3.67 1.24 -25.82
CA THR A 289 3.28 -0.08 -25.33
C THR A 289 2.59 -0.01 -23.96
N VAL A 290 3.17 0.74 -23.02
CA VAL A 290 2.61 0.90 -21.68
C VAL A 290 1.28 1.66 -21.73
N ALA A 291 1.21 2.76 -22.48
CA ALA A 291 -0.01 3.56 -22.62
C ALA A 291 -1.18 2.72 -23.16
N ALA A 292 -0.91 1.89 -24.18
CA ALA A 292 -1.91 0.98 -24.75
C ALA A 292 -2.34 -0.14 -23.78
N GLY A 293 -1.45 -0.57 -22.88
CA GLY A 293 -1.72 -1.63 -21.89
C GLY A 293 -2.54 -1.18 -20.67
N ILE A 294 -2.52 0.10 -20.31
CA ILE A 294 -3.20 0.61 -19.10
C ILE A 294 -4.71 0.25 -19.06
N PRO A 295 -5.52 0.42 -20.12
CA PRO A 295 -6.94 0.06 -20.06
C PRO A 295 -7.20 -1.43 -19.77
N GLU A 296 -6.31 -2.32 -20.22
CA GLU A 296 -6.41 -3.76 -20.00
C GLU A 296 -6.08 -4.16 -18.54
N GLU A 297 -5.37 -3.32 -17.81
CA GLU A 297 -5.00 -3.60 -16.43
C GLU A 297 -6.20 -3.70 -15.49
N VAL A 298 -7.30 -2.99 -15.78
CA VAL A 298 -8.55 -3.07 -14.99
C VAL A 298 -9.10 -4.49 -14.98
N GLU A 299 -9.19 -5.12 -16.16
CA GLU A 299 -9.67 -6.51 -16.27
C GLU A 299 -8.71 -7.47 -15.54
N LYS A 300 -7.41 -7.29 -15.73
CA LYS A 300 -6.42 -8.12 -15.06
C LYS A 300 -6.47 -7.99 -13.54
N ASN A 301 -6.63 -6.77 -13.03
CA ASN A 301 -6.75 -6.53 -11.59
C ASN A 301 -8.08 -7.09 -11.03
N TYR A 302 -9.16 -7.07 -11.84
CA TYR A 302 -10.42 -7.70 -11.48
C TYR A 302 -10.29 -9.24 -11.38
N GLU A 303 -9.60 -9.89 -12.34
CA GLU A 303 -9.31 -11.33 -12.25
C GLU A 303 -8.52 -11.66 -10.97
N LEU A 304 -7.50 -10.86 -10.66
CA LEU A 304 -6.71 -11.04 -9.45
C LEU A 304 -7.50 -10.77 -8.16
N TYR A 305 -8.47 -9.85 -8.21
CA TYR A 305 -9.41 -9.66 -7.10
C TYR A 305 -10.23 -10.92 -6.86
N LEU A 306 -10.84 -11.50 -7.90
CA LEU A 306 -11.59 -12.75 -7.79
C LEU A 306 -10.71 -13.89 -7.28
N GLU A 307 -9.50 -14.04 -7.82
CA GLU A 307 -8.54 -15.06 -7.37
C GLU A 307 -8.20 -14.89 -5.89
N SER A 308 -8.04 -13.64 -5.41
CA SER A 308 -7.71 -13.36 -4.01
C SER A 308 -8.80 -13.71 -3.01
N LEU A 309 -10.05 -13.83 -3.46
CA LEU A 309 -11.18 -14.31 -2.66
C LEU A 309 -11.19 -15.83 -2.49
N GLU A 310 -10.59 -16.54 -3.44
CA GLU A 310 -10.66 -18.00 -3.54
C GLU A 310 -9.41 -18.72 -3.01
N LYS A 311 -8.34 -18.01 -2.71
CA LYS A 311 -7.08 -18.60 -2.23
C LYS A 311 -6.84 -18.31 -0.75
N PRO A 312 -6.00 -19.09 -0.05
CA PRO A 312 -5.58 -18.77 1.31
C PRO A 312 -5.04 -17.34 1.41
N GLN A 313 -5.32 -16.67 2.53
CA GLN A 313 -4.80 -15.32 2.77
C GLN A 313 -3.36 -15.37 3.29
N PRO A 314 -2.56 -14.33 3.03
CA PRO A 314 -1.17 -14.29 3.48
C PRO A 314 -1.07 -14.21 5.01
N PHE A 315 0.09 -14.59 5.54
CA PHE A 315 0.37 -14.74 6.97
C PHE A 315 1.83 -14.39 7.23
N TYR A 316 2.21 -14.19 8.49
CA TYR A 316 3.60 -13.94 8.87
C TYR A 316 4.29 -15.21 9.36
N ILE A 317 5.58 -15.34 9.03
CA ILE A 317 6.47 -16.35 9.61
C ILE A 317 6.96 -15.81 10.96
N GLY A 318 6.73 -16.58 12.02
CA GLY A 318 7.19 -16.22 13.35
C GLY A 318 8.72 -16.26 13.49
N THR A 319 9.23 -15.64 14.54
CA THR A 319 10.66 -15.74 14.87
C THR A 319 11.02 -17.19 15.21
N PRO A 320 11.98 -17.81 14.50
CA PRO A 320 12.47 -19.13 14.85
C PRO A 320 13.04 -19.18 16.29
N ALA A 321 12.90 -20.28 16.98
CA ALA A 321 13.38 -20.41 18.35
C ALA A 321 14.07 -21.77 18.57
N ILE A 322 15.14 -21.77 19.37
CA ILE A 322 15.77 -23.01 19.83
C ILE A 322 15.24 -23.31 21.23
N GLN A 323 14.45 -24.39 21.33
CA GLN A 323 13.86 -24.85 22.58
C GLN A 323 13.88 -26.40 22.60
N ASP A 324 14.01 -27.03 23.77
CA ASP A 324 13.99 -28.45 23.94
C ASP A 324 14.97 -29.24 23.04
N ASN A 325 16.12 -28.63 22.75
CA ASN A 325 17.17 -29.15 21.86
C ASN A 325 16.70 -29.35 20.40
N ALA A 326 15.77 -28.55 19.95
CA ALA A 326 15.25 -28.50 18.58
C ALA A 326 15.14 -27.06 18.09
N LEU A 327 15.22 -26.88 16.76
CA LEU A 327 14.82 -25.62 16.09
C LEU A 327 13.32 -25.69 15.84
N ASN A 328 12.59 -24.75 16.42
CA ASN A 328 11.16 -24.58 16.24
C ASN A 328 10.91 -23.48 15.20
N LEU A 329 10.15 -23.82 14.17
CA LEU A 329 9.67 -22.91 13.14
C LEU A 329 8.17 -22.81 13.30
N ASN A 330 7.63 -21.58 13.33
CA ASN A 330 6.20 -21.32 13.48
C ASN A 330 5.76 -20.19 12.54
N TRP A 331 4.44 -20.08 12.34
CA TRP A 331 3.83 -19.04 11.51
C TRP A 331 2.39 -18.81 11.94
N ASP A 332 1.78 -17.70 11.48
CA ASP A 332 0.37 -17.43 11.73
C ASP A 332 -0.51 -18.38 10.90
N VAL A 333 -1.70 -18.68 11.41
CA VAL A 333 -2.68 -19.47 10.66
C VAL A 333 -3.20 -18.64 9.49
N SER A 334 -3.06 -19.16 8.27
CA SER A 334 -3.68 -18.59 7.09
C SER A 334 -5.21 -18.73 7.18
N TYR A 335 -5.93 -17.88 6.49
CA TYR A 335 -7.39 -17.83 6.47
C TYR A 335 -7.89 -18.12 5.04
N ASP A 336 -8.99 -18.85 4.95
CA ASP A 336 -9.67 -19.14 3.70
C ASP A 336 -11.15 -18.75 3.82
N PHE A 337 -11.68 -18.03 2.81
CA PHE A 337 -13.07 -17.56 2.81
C PHE A 337 -14.07 -18.66 2.50
N ASP A 338 -13.65 -19.70 1.80
CA ASP A 338 -14.47 -20.88 1.47
C ASP A 338 -14.42 -21.94 2.57
N ALA A 339 -13.70 -21.65 3.66
CA ALA A 339 -13.47 -22.54 4.81
C ALA A 339 -12.87 -23.90 4.41
N GLU A 340 -12.01 -23.89 3.39
CA GLU A 340 -11.25 -25.06 2.97
C GLU A 340 -10.16 -25.42 3.99
N ASP A 341 -9.81 -26.70 4.06
CA ASP A 341 -8.68 -27.15 4.88
C ASP A 341 -7.36 -26.64 4.29
N ILE A 342 -6.56 -25.97 5.12
CA ILE A 342 -5.25 -25.45 4.74
C ILE A 342 -4.16 -26.36 5.28
N THR A 343 -3.20 -26.69 4.44
CA THR A 343 -1.95 -27.33 4.82
C THR A 343 -0.77 -26.46 4.41
N TYR A 344 0.38 -26.68 5.05
CA TYR A 344 1.58 -25.89 4.79
C TYR A 344 2.72 -26.77 4.28
N THR A 345 3.49 -26.19 3.37
CA THR A 345 4.83 -26.71 3.01
C THR A 345 5.86 -25.79 3.62
N VAL A 346 6.78 -26.37 4.39
CA VAL A 346 7.85 -25.67 5.11
C VAL A 346 9.19 -26.12 4.57
N GLU A 347 10.06 -25.18 4.24
CA GLU A 347 11.42 -25.43 3.78
C GLU A 347 12.40 -24.58 4.58
N LEU A 348 13.54 -25.18 4.95
CA LEU A 348 14.70 -24.52 5.54
C LEU A 348 15.90 -24.72 4.61
N ALA A 349 16.54 -23.63 4.22
CA ALA A 349 17.67 -23.65 3.30
C ALA A 349 18.84 -22.81 3.82
N THR A 350 20.04 -23.04 3.25
CA THR A 350 21.24 -22.25 3.51
C THR A 350 21.43 -21.10 2.50
N ASP A 351 20.51 -20.95 1.57
CA ASP A 351 20.51 -19.89 0.57
C ASP A 351 19.09 -19.40 0.26
N TYR A 352 18.94 -18.11 -0.09
CA TYR A 352 17.65 -17.48 -0.37
C TYR A 352 16.97 -17.97 -1.65
N GLN A 353 17.69 -18.67 -2.52
CA GLN A 353 17.14 -19.27 -3.75
C GLN A 353 16.59 -20.67 -3.50
N PHE A 354 16.75 -21.22 -2.27
CA PHE A 354 16.34 -22.57 -1.89
C PHE A 354 16.94 -23.67 -2.79
N GLN A 355 18.18 -23.49 -3.22
CA GLN A 355 18.94 -24.52 -3.97
C GLN A 355 19.50 -25.59 -3.02
N ASN A 356 19.83 -25.22 -1.79
CA ASN A 356 20.35 -26.09 -0.75
C ASN A 356 19.38 -26.21 0.43
N VAL A 357 18.27 -26.91 0.19
CA VAL A 357 17.24 -27.19 1.20
C VAL A 357 17.77 -28.28 2.13
N ILE A 358 17.85 -27.98 3.44
CA ILE A 358 18.33 -28.90 4.48
C ILE A 358 17.18 -29.54 5.29
N PHE A 359 15.98 -28.97 5.21
CA PHE A 359 14.77 -29.53 5.79
C PHE A 359 13.57 -29.18 4.92
N ARG A 360 12.66 -30.14 4.70
CA ARG A 360 11.38 -29.94 4.02
C ARG A 360 10.32 -30.83 4.63
N GLN A 361 9.15 -30.26 4.89
CA GLN A 361 7.96 -30.98 5.31
C GLN A 361 6.74 -30.43 4.58
N GLU A 362 5.93 -31.34 4.03
CA GLU A 362 4.71 -31.04 3.31
C GLU A 362 3.48 -31.55 4.08
N GLY A 363 2.30 -30.98 3.79
CA GLY A 363 1.03 -31.39 4.38
C GLY A 363 0.94 -31.13 5.88
N VAL A 364 1.65 -30.12 6.39
CA VAL A 364 1.62 -29.73 7.79
C VAL A 364 0.28 -29.06 8.08
N ALA A 365 -0.50 -29.62 9.01
CA ALA A 365 -1.85 -29.12 9.36
C ALA A 365 -1.84 -28.12 10.55
N VAL A 366 -0.73 -28.03 11.28
CA VAL A 366 -0.55 -27.11 12.41
C VAL A 366 0.49 -26.05 12.04
N PRO A 367 0.41 -24.82 12.56
CA PRO A 367 1.28 -23.73 12.13
C PRO A 367 2.67 -23.78 12.82
N GLU A 368 3.22 -24.96 12.99
CA GLU A 368 4.53 -25.17 13.58
C GLU A 368 5.18 -26.49 13.14
N VAL A 369 6.51 -26.51 13.09
CA VAL A 369 7.31 -27.73 12.91
C VAL A 369 8.58 -27.65 13.75
N GLN A 370 9.14 -28.82 14.07
CA GLN A 370 10.43 -28.93 14.73
C GLN A 370 11.44 -29.66 13.84
N THR A 371 12.68 -29.17 13.84
CA THR A 371 13.79 -29.83 13.16
C THR A 371 15.04 -29.81 14.03
N GLY A 372 16.07 -30.55 13.62
CA GLY A 372 17.36 -30.51 14.29
C GLY A 372 17.99 -29.13 14.23
N ILE A 373 18.75 -28.73 15.27
CA ILE A 373 19.47 -27.49 15.29
C ILE A 373 20.59 -27.53 14.23
N PRO A 374 20.59 -26.68 13.23
CA PRO A 374 21.66 -26.63 12.23
C PRO A 374 22.92 -26.01 12.84
N SER A 375 24.07 -26.13 12.14
CA SER A 375 25.33 -25.50 12.54
C SER A 375 25.22 -23.96 12.52
N ALA A 376 26.14 -23.26 13.17
CA ALA A 376 26.21 -21.81 13.10
C ALA A 376 26.27 -21.34 11.64
N GLY A 377 25.40 -20.37 11.26
CA GLY A 377 25.32 -19.85 9.90
C GLY A 377 24.02 -19.10 9.62
N GLN A 378 23.89 -18.62 8.37
CA GLN A 378 22.69 -17.96 7.87
C GLN A 378 21.72 -18.99 7.28
N TYR A 379 20.43 -18.79 7.54
CA TYR A 379 19.36 -19.68 7.09
C TYR A 379 18.15 -18.90 6.60
N PHE A 380 17.38 -19.55 5.74
CA PHE A 380 16.16 -19.02 5.15
C PHE A 380 15.04 -20.02 5.37
N VAL A 381 13.95 -19.58 5.98
CA VAL A 381 12.72 -20.38 6.12
C VAL A 381 11.66 -19.82 5.16
N ARG A 382 11.04 -20.73 4.40
CA ARG A 382 9.91 -20.44 3.51
C ARG A 382 8.71 -21.27 3.93
N VAL A 383 7.55 -20.64 4.01
CA VAL A 383 6.30 -21.29 4.31
C VAL A 383 5.27 -20.95 3.25
N ARG A 384 4.62 -21.97 2.69
CA ARG A 384 3.55 -21.80 1.70
C ARG A 384 2.30 -22.51 2.19
N ALA A 385 1.18 -21.78 2.27
CA ALA A 385 -0.14 -22.33 2.52
C ALA A 385 -0.71 -22.91 1.22
N THR A 386 -1.45 -24.02 1.33
CA THR A 386 -2.16 -24.67 0.21
C THR A 386 -3.52 -25.14 0.73
N ASP A 387 -4.60 -24.74 0.07
CA ASP A 387 -5.96 -25.18 0.35
C ASP A 387 -6.26 -26.55 -0.27
N SER A 388 -7.46 -27.09 -0.02
CA SER A 388 -7.90 -28.38 -0.56
C SER A 388 -8.17 -28.36 -2.06
N SER A 389 -8.36 -27.17 -2.65
CA SER A 389 -8.49 -26.98 -4.11
C SER A 389 -7.14 -26.91 -4.85
N GLY A 390 -6.03 -26.80 -4.08
CA GLY A 390 -4.67 -26.73 -4.58
C GLY A 390 -4.18 -25.30 -4.86
N LYS A 391 -4.95 -24.26 -4.48
CA LYS A 391 -4.50 -22.87 -4.55
C LYS A 391 -3.52 -22.59 -3.44
N THR A 392 -2.56 -21.70 -3.70
CA THR A 392 -1.45 -21.45 -2.79
C THR A 392 -1.28 -19.98 -2.47
N GLN A 393 -0.71 -19.72 -1.28
CA GLN A 393 -0.31 -18.38 -0.84
C GLN A 393 1.00 -18.44 -0.07
N ASP A 394 1.90 -17.52 -0.41
CA ASP A 394 3.17 -17.31 0.32
C ASP A 394 2.95 -16.38 1.52
N ALA A 395 3.88 -16.42 2.49
CA ALA A 395 3.91 -15.51 3.62
C ALA A 395 4.19 -14.06 3.20
N PHE A 396 3.86 -13.10 4.07
CA PHE A 396 4.17 -11.68 3.88
C PHE A 396 5.68 -11.39 3.91
N ASP A 397 6.43 -12.19 4.66
CA ASP A 397 7.85 -11.99 4.89
C ASP A 397 8.63 -12.00 3.58
N TYR A 398 9.70 -11.20 3.53
CA TYR A 398 10.59 -11.15 2.40
C TYR A 398 12.04 -10.92 2.83
N TYR A 399 12.97 -11.31 1.97
CA TYR A 399 14.39 -11.04 2.10
C TYR A 399 14.87 -10.14 0.97
N THR A 400 15.55 -9.03 1.29
CA THR A 400 16.04 -8.07 0.31
C THR A 400 17.48 -8.41 -0.12
N THR A 401 17.71 -8.40 -1.42
CA THR A 401 19.03 -8.51 -2.04
C THR A 401 19.26 -7.30 -2.94
N ASP A 402 20.49 -7.16 -3.49
CA ASP A 402 20.78 -6.12 -4.49
C ASP A 402 19.88 -6.19 -5.74
N ASN A 403 19.25 -7.34 -5.97
CA ASN A 403 18.35 -7.57 -7.11
C ASN A 403 16.86 -7.35 -6.77
N GLY A 404 16.54 -6.93 -5.53
CA GLY A 404 15.16 -6.71 -5.08
C GLY A 404 14.69 -7.64 -3.97
N LYS A 405 13.38 -7.64 -3.71
CA LYS A 405 12.73 -8.43 -2.66
C LYS A 405 12.45 -9.87 -3.10
N ASN A 406 12.75 -10.82 -2.23
CA ASN A 406 12.44 -12.24 -2.40
C ASN A 406 11.37 -12.60 -1.37
N TYR A 407 10.12 -12.76 -1.83
CA TYR A 407 8.94 -12.91 -0.97
C TYR A 407 8.72 -14.33 -0.45
N GLY A 408 7.91 -14.45 0.60
CA GLY A 408 7.48 -15.71 1.20
C GLY A 408 8.52 -16.38 2.08
N MET A 409 9.56 -15.64 2.50
CA MET A 409 10.67 -16.19 3.29
C MET A 409 11.15 -15.22 4.36
N LYS A 410 11.68 -15.79 5.45
CA LYS A 410 12.36 -15.06 6.53
C LYS A 410 13.81 -15.51 6.63
N CYS A 411 14.74 -14.57 6.76
CA CYS A 411 16.15 -14.80 7.04
C CYS A 411 16.41 -14.78 8.54
N PHE A 412 17.28 -15.66 9.02
CA PHE A 412 17.77 -15.65 10.40
C PHE A 412 19.15 -16.29 10.50
N TYR A 413 19.81 -16.07 11.62
CA TYR A 413 21.13 -16.64 11.91
C TYR A 413 21.07 -17.57 13.11
N VAL A 414 21.81 -18.67 13.03
CA VAL A 414 22.11 -19.53 14.19
C VAL A 414 23.53 -19.21 14.63
N THR A 415 23.71 -18.81 15.88
CA THR A 415 25.03 -18.51 16.45
C THR A 415 25.76 -19.76 16.91
N ALA A 416 27.07 -19.66 17.17
CA ALA A 416 27.89 -20.79 17.65
C ALA A 416 27.43 -21.30 19.05
N ASP A 417 26.81 -20.45 19.85
CA ASP A 417 26.23 -20.79 21.17
C ASP A 417 24.72 -21.11 21.07
N GLN A 418 24.25 -21.46 19.86
CA GLN A 418 22.89 -21.91 19.58
C GLN A 418 21.80 -20.90 19.99
N ARG A 419 22.01 -19.64 19.67
CA ARG A 419 20.99 -18.59 19.73
C ARG A 419 20.51 -18.25 18.34
N ILE A 420 19.29 -17.71 18.24
CA ILE A 420 18.74 -17.13 17.02
C ILE A 420 18.97 -15.63 17.03
N GLU A 421 19.46 -15.10 15.90
CA GLU A 421 19.50 -13.69 15.60
C GLU A 421 18.71 -13.45 14.31
N GLU A 422 17.75 -12.52 14.35
CA GLU A 422 17.01 -12.16 13.15
C GLU A 422 17.83 -11.19 12.29
N ASP A 423 17.62 -11.25 10.98
CA ASP A 423 18.13 -10.27 10.05
C ASP A 423 17.20 -9.04 10.15
N ILE A 424 17.57 -8.09 10.99
CA ILE A 424 16.84 -6.83 11.15
C ILE A 424 17.28 -5.91 10.00
N TYR A 425 16.57 -5.98 8.88
CA TYR A 425 16.68 -4.91 7.88
C TYR A 425 15.98 -3.67 8.44
N GLU A 426 16.75 -2.63 8.78
CA GLU A 426 16.21 -1.29 8.92
C GLU A 426 15.75 -0.84 7.53
N GLU A 427 14.44 -0.65 7.35
CA GLU A 427 13.90 0.06 6.19
C GLU A 427 14.43 1.51 6.25
N ASN A 428 15.45 1.82 5.44
CA ASN A 428 15.91 3.19 5.20
C ASN A 428 15.08 3.85 4.10
#